data_430759be824628381266eef387178f41
#
_entry.id   430759be824628381266eef387178f41
#
_cell.length_a   1.000
_cell.length_b   1.000
_cell.length_c   1.000
_cell.angle_alpha   90.00
_cell.angle_beta   90.00
_cell.angle_gamma   90.00
#
_symmetry.space_group_name_H-M   'P 1'
#
loop_
_entity.id
_entity.type
_entity.pdbx_description
1 polymer ?
#
loop_
_entity_poly.entity_id
_entity_poly.type
_entity_poly.pdbx_seq_one_letter_code
_entity_poly.pdbx_strand_id
1 'polypeptide(L)'
;MYCGSCIRDNSLAAGLGRLGWDVTLLPLYTPIRVDEEDNSVDQVFFGGLNVYLQQKIPLFRHLPAFVDRWLDNPKLIRRVASKAVNVSASELGDMTLSMVRGEHGHQAKEVKRLVHWLKEIGKPDLICLTNLLVGGSIPALKRE
;
A
#
# COMPACT_ATOMS: atom_id res chain seq x y z
N MET A 1 -13.81 -0.25 10.77
CA MET A 1 -14.10 -1.57 10.19
C MET A 1 -12.83 -2.39 10.32
N TYR A 2 -12.89 -3.53 10.97
CA TYR A 2 -11.76 -4.45 11.07
C TYR A 2 -11.67 -5.28 9.80
N CYS A 3 -10.45 -5.49 9.32
CA CYS A 3 -10.19 -6.25 8.10
C CYS A 3 -9.69 -7.64 8.49
N GLY A 4 -10.38 -8.70 8.12
CA GLY A 4 -9.98 -10.07 8.47
C GLY A 4 -8.60 -10.46 7.95
N SER A 5 -8.19 -9.97 6.78
CA SER A 5 -6.82 -10.18 6.28
C SER A 5 -5.80 -9.42 7.13
N CYS A 6 -6.11 -8.20 7.60
CA CYS A 6 -5.21 -7.44 8.45
C CYS A 6 -4.97 -8.14 9.80
N ILE A 7 -6.03 -8.68 10.41
CA ILE A 7 -5.92 -9.44 11.66
C ILE A 7 -5.05 -10.69 11.45
N ARG A 8 -5.33 -11.46 10.40
CA ARG A 8 -4.53 -12.65 10.04
C ARG A 8 -3.05 -12.29 9.85
N ASP A 9 -2.77 -11.24 9.09
CA ASP A 9 -1.40 -10.86 8.75
C ASP A 9 -0.65 -10.35 9.98
N ASN A 10 -1.31 -9.60 10.86
CA ASN A 10 -0.74 -9.15 12.13
C ASN A 10 -0.42 -10.33 13.05
N SER A 11 -1.35 -11.27 13.21
CA SER A 11 -1.13 -12.47 14.01
C SER A 11 -0.02 -13.36 13.43
N LEU A 12 0.08 -13.45 12.10
CA LEU A 12 1.15 -14.19 11.42
C LEU A 12 2.52 -13.53 11.69
N ALA A 13 2.62 -12.20 11.51
CA ALA A 13 3.85 -11.46 11.78
C ALA A 13 4.31 -11.64 13.22
N ALA A 14 3.39 -11.48 14.19
CA ALA A 14 3.68 -11.74 15.60
C ALA A 14 4.13 -13.20 15.87
N GLY A 15 3.48 -14.16 15.21
CA GLY A 15 3.83 -15.59 15.33
C GLY A 15 5.23 -15.90 14.81
N LEU A 16 5.57 -15.40 13.64
CA LEU A 16 6.90 -15.57 13.04
C LEU A 16 7.97 -14.87 13.88
N GLY A 17 7.72 -13.67 14.39
CA GLY A 17 8.64 -12.97 15.29
C GLY A 17 8.94 -13.77 16.55
N ARG A 18 7.93 -14.42 17.17
CA ARG A 18 8.12 -15.32 18.32
C ARG A 18 8.98 -16.56 17.97
N LEU A 19 8.99 -16.98 16.72
CA LEU A 19 9.84 -18.06 16.22
C LEU A 19 11.26 -17.62 15.86
N GLY A 20 11.60 -16.34 16.08
CA GLY A 20 12.92 -15.78 15.83
C GLY A 20 13.16 -15.27 14.42
N TRP A 21 12.12 -15.14 13.60
CA TRP A 21 12.22 -14.51 12.28
C TRP A 21 12.23 -13.00 12.40
N ASP A 22 13.05 -12.33 11.60
CA ASP A 22 12.98 -10.89 11.40
C ASP A 22 11.83 -10.59 10.40
N VAL A 23 10.74 -10.02 10.91
CA VAL A 23 9.51 -9.84 10.16
C VAL A 23 9.09 -8.37 10.16
N THR A 24 8.89 -7.83 8.98
CA THR A 24 8.31 -6.50 8.80
C THR A 24 6.92 -6.63 8.19
N LEU A 25 5.88 -6.21 8.93
CA LEU A 25 4.51 -6.12 8.43
C LEU A 25 4.27 -4.72 7.85
N LEU A 26 4.07 -4.65 6.53
CA LEU A 26 3.92 -3.40 5.80
C LEU A 26 2.46 -3.18 5.39
N PRO A 27 1.78 -2.15 5.93
CA PRO A 27 0.44 -1.80 5.52
C PRO A 27 0.41 -1.26 4.08
N LEU A 28 -0.53 -1.78 3.29
CA LEU A 28 -0.87 -1.21 1.99
C LEU A 28 -2.29 -0.61 2.05
N TYR A 29 -2.53 0.48 1.35
CA TYR A 29 -3.79 1.23 1.23
C TYR A 29 -4.21 2.03 2.47
N THR A 30 -4.19 1.45 3.66
CA THR A 30 -4.59 2.09 4.92
C THR A 30 -3.77 1.50 6.08
N PRO A 31 -3.56 2.27 7.15
CA PRO A 31 -3.00 1.71 8.38
C PRO A 31 -3.84 0.53 8.87
N ILE A 32 -3.17 -0.49 9.40
CA ILE A 32 -3.82 -1.65 9.99
C ILE A 32 -4.63 -1.22 11.22
N ARG A 33 -5.76 -1.87 11.44
CA ARG A 33 -6.56 -1.72 12.66
C ARG A 33 -6.84 -3.10 13.21
N VAL A 34 -6.26 -3.38 14.36
CA VAL A 34 -6.40 -4.63 15.10
C VAL A 34 -6.77 -4.31 16.54
N ASP A 35 -7.35 -5.29 17.24
CA ASP A 35 -7.67 -5.21 18.68
C ASP A 35 -6.47 -5.66 19.55
N GLU A 36 -5.48 -6.28 18.92
CA GLU A 36 -4.23 -6.75 19.52
C GLU A 36 -3.12 -5.72 19.32
N GLU A 37 -1.92 -6.02 19.81
CA GLU A 37 -0.72 -5.22 19.51
C GLU A 37 -0.50 -5.15 18.01
N ASP A 38 -0.37 -3.91 17.50
CA ASP A 38 -0.09 -3.65 16.08
C ASP A 38 1.40 -3.84 15.81
N ASN A 39 1.73 -4.88 15.04
CA ASN A 39 3.11 -5.23 14.66
C ASN A 39 3.50 -4.61 13.30
N SER A 40 2.69 -3.71 12.75
CA SER A 40 2.98 -3.06 11.49
C SER A 40 3.88 -1.84 11.62
N VAL A 41 4.58 -1.51 10.55
CA VAL A 41 5.31 -0.24 10.46
C VAL A 41 4.35 0.93 10.20
N ASP A 42 4.70 2.12 10.69
CA ASP A 42 3.89 3.34 10.55
C ASP A 42 3.82 3.88 9.11
N GLN A 43 4.49 3.23 8.16
CA GLN A 43 4.51 3.67 6.77
C GLN A 43 3.46 2.94 5.95
N VAL A 44 2.71 3.69 5.14
CA VAL A 44 1.70 3.15 4.21
C VAL A 44 2.12 3.45 2.78
N PHE A 45 2.03 2.43 1.91
CA PHE A 45 2.17 2.58 0.47
C PHE A 45 0.82 2.37 -0.22
N PHE A 46 0.69 2.87 -1.45
CA PHE A 46 -0.57 2.82 -2.20
C PHE A 46 -1.75 3.41 -1.43
N GLY A 47 -1.53 4.46 -0.64
CA GLY A 47 -2.59 5.12 0.11
C GLY A 47 -3.81 5.42 -0.77
N GLY A 48 -5.00 5.05 -0.31
CA GLY A 48 -6.22 5.03 -1.14
C GLY A 48 -6.52 6.37 -1.81
N LEU A 49 -6.27 7.49 -1.13
CA LEU A 49 -6.44 8.82 -1.70
C LEU A 49 -5.43 9.10 -2.81
N ASN A 50 -4.17 8.75 -2.59
CA ASN A 50 -3.08 8.96 -3.54
C ASN A 50 -3.29 8.11 -4.80
N VAL A 51 -3.64 6.83 -4.64
CA VAL A 51 -3.98 5.92 -5.74
C VAL A 51 -5.15 6.46 -6.56
N TYR A 52 -6.20 6.96 -5.92
CA TYR A 52 -7.35 7.55 -6.58
C TYR A 52 -6.97 8.80 -7.39
N LEU A 53 -6.18 9.70 -6.80
CA LEU A 53 -5.74 10.92 -7.48
C LEU A 53 -4.83 10.63 -8.67
N GLN A 54 -3.91 9.67 -8.55
CA GLN A 54 -3.06 9.23 -9.66
C GLN A 54 -3.86 8.58 -10.79
N GLN A 55 -4.97 7.91 -10.46
CA GLN A 55 -5.89 7.35 -11.46
C GLN A 55 -6.62 8.44 -12.23
N LYS A 56 -7.15 9.45 -11.55
CA LYS A 56 -8.01 10.48 -12.13
C LYS A 56 -7.27 11.66 -12.75
N ILE A 57 -6.16 12.06 -12.16
CA ILE A 57 -5.46 13.31 -12.51
C ILE A 57 -4.02 13.00 -12.89
N PRO A 58 -3.65 13.07 -14.19
CA PRO A 58 -2.31 12.73 -14.67
C PRO A 58 -1.18 13.50 -13.96
N LEU A 59 -1.44 14.73 -13.52
CA LEU A 59 -0.47 15.56 -12.81
C LEU A 59 0.06 14.86 -11.55
N PHE A 60 -0.79 14.14 -10.80
CA PHE A 60 -0.38 13.46 -9.56
C PHE A 60 0.57 12.27 -9.80
N ARG A 61 0.66 11.75 -11.02
CA ARG A 61 1.61 10.69 -11.39
C ARG A 61 3.06 11.17 -11.40
N HIS A 62 3.27 12.48 -11.55
CA HIS A 62 4.58 13.10 -11.73
C HIS A 62 4.98 14.03 -10.58
N LEU A 63 4.12 14.22 -9.59
CA LEU A 63 4.43 15.07 -8.43
C LEU A 63 5.56 14.45 -7.58
N PRO A 64 6.37 15.29 -6.92
CA PRO A 64 7.42 14.84 -6.01
C PRO A 64 6.87 14.07 -4.81
N ALA A 65 7.69 13.16 -4.27
CA ALA A 65 7.30 12.25 -3.17
C ALA A 65 6.86 12.97 -1.87
N PHE A 66 7.26 14.21 -1.64
CA PHE A 66 6.81 14.96 -0.47
C PHE A 66 5.31 15.28 -0.51
N VAL A 67 4.74 15.44 -1.72
CA VAL A 67 3.28 15.63 -1.91
C VAL A 67 2.52 14.37 -1.53
N ASP A 68 3.07 13.19 -1.87
CA ASP A 68 2.46 11.91 -1.50
C ASP A 68 2.41 11.74 0.01
N ARG A 69 3.52 12.08 0.69
CA ARG A 69 3.61 12.03 2.15
C ARG A 69 2.57 12.94 2.83
N TRP A 70 2.26 14.07 2.23
CA TRP A 70 1.19 14.97 2.70
C TRP A 70 -0.20 14.40 2.43
N LEU A 71 -0.42 13.79 1.26
CA LEU A 71 -1.69 13.14 0.89
C LEU A 71 -1.96 11.87 1.72
N ASP A 72 -0.92 11.16 2.14
CA ASP A 72 -1.00 9.99 3.01
C ASP A 72 -1.26 10.35 4.49
N ASN A 73 -1.38 11.66 4.80
CA ASN A 73 -1.66 12.12 6.16
C ASN A 73 -3.04 11.63 6.65
N PRO A 74 -3.12 10.90 7.78
CA PRO A 74 -4.39 10.33 8.27
C PRO A 74 -5.48 11.36 8.54
N LYS A 75 -5.11 12.59 8.93
CA LYS A 75 -6.08 13.68 9.17
C LYS A 75 -6.71 14.17 7.88
N LEU A 76 -5.92 14.24 6.80
CA LEU A 76 -6.42 14.61 5.47
C LEU A 76 -7.32 13.52 4.92
N ILE A 77 -6.89 12.25 5.00
CA ILE A 77 -7.66 11.09 4.56
C ILE A 77 -9.03 11.06 5.26
N ARG A 78 -9.08 11.24 6.58
CA ARG A 78 -10.35 11.27 7.32
C ARG A 78 -11.28 12.40 6.86
N ARG A 79 -10.75 13.59 6.58
CA ARG A 79 -11.55 14.74 6.13
C ARG A 79 -12.10 14.55 4.72
N VAL A 80 -11.35 13.91 3.83
CA VAL A 80 -11.78 13.62 2.46
C VAL A 80 -12.73 12.43 2.43
N ALA A 81 -12.46 11.37 3.20
CA ALA A 81 -13.32 10.19 3.30
C ALA A 81 -14.71 10.49 3.88
N SER A 82 -14.84 11.55 4.72
CA SER A 82 -16.14 11.99 5.24
C SER A 82 -17.02 12.63 4.16
N LYS A 83 -16.43 13.08 3.05
CA LYS A 83 -17.14 13.59 1.87
C LYS A 83 -17.23 12.49 0.81
N ALA A 84 -17.91 11.39 1.12
CA ALA A 84 -18.03 10.18 0.31
C ALA A 84 -17.79 10.42 -1.20
N VAL A 85 -16.64 10.00 -1.69
CA VAL A 85 -16.40 9.94 -3.13
C VAL A 85 -17.21 8.77 -3.65
N ASN A 86 -18.33 9.02 -4.31
CA ASN A 86 -19.08 8.00 -5.03
C ASN A 86 -18.21 7.52 -6.20
N VAL A 87 -17.48 6.43 -5.98
CA VAL A 87 -16.70 5.79 -7.03
C VAL A 87 -17.59 4.77 -7.74
N SER A 88 -17.74 4.90 -9.04
CA SER A 88 -18.52 3.94 -9.82
C SER A 88 -17.81 2.58 -9.93
N ALA A 89 -18.57 1.51 -10.17
CA ALA A 89 -17.99 0.17 -10.36
C ALA A 89 -17.01 0.12 -11.56
N SER A 90 -17.29 0.87 -12.62
CA SER A 90 -16.38 0.99 -13.77
C SER A 90 -15.05 1.63 -13.38
N GLU A 91 -15.10 2.71 -12.60
CA GLU A 91 -13.88 3.40 -12.13
C GLU A 91 -13.02 2.50 -11.23
N LEU A 92 -13.66 1.68 -10.39
CA LEU A 92 -12.96 0.67 -9.59
C LEU A 92 -12.30 -0.40 -10.47
N GLY A 93 -12.96 -0.84 -11.54
CA GLY A 93 -12.42 -1.77 -12.51
C GLY A 93 -11.16 -1.23 -13.20
N ASP A 94 -11.22 -0.01 -13.70
CA ASP A 94 -10.09 0.67 -14.34
C ASP A 94 -8.90 0.85 -13.38
N MET A 95 -9.19 1.21 -12.14
CA MET A 95 -8.16 1.34 -11.10
C MET A 95 -7.53 -0.01 -10.76
N THR A 96 -8.35 -1.06 -10.63
CA THR A 96 -7.89 -2.44 -10.40
C THR A 96 -6.96 -2.89 -11.52
N LEU A 97 -7.37 -2.71 -12.78
CA LEU A 97 -6.55 -3.04 -13.95
C LEU A 97 -5.22 -2.28 -13.93
N SER A 98 -5.27 -0.99 -13.62
CA SER A 98 -4.08 -0.14 -13.54
C SER A 98 -3.11 -0.62 -12.45
N MET A 99 -3.61 -1.02 -11.28
CA MET A 99 -2.78 -1.54 -10.18
C MET A 99 -2.14 -2.89 -10.52
N VAL A 100 -2.88 -3.80 -11.15
CA VAL A 100 -2.35 -5.09 -11.62
C VAL A 100 -1.28 -4.92 -12.69
N ARG A 101 -1.30 -3.84 -13.47
CA ARG A 101 -0.23 -3.48 -14.42
C ARG A 101 1.05 -3.01 -13.74
N GLY A 102 1.04 -2.71 -12.44
CA GLY A 102 2.21 -2.33 -11.65
C GLY A 102 2.96 -1.14 -12.22
N GLU A 103 4.21 -1.34 -12.67
CA GLU A 103 5.06 -0.29 -13.25
C GLU A 103 4.51 0.33 -14.53
N HIS A 104 3.61 -0.35 -15.22
CA HIS A 104 2.96 0.11 -16.46
C HIS A 104 1.57 0.69 -16.20
N GLY A 105 1.15 0.74 -14.94
CA GLY A 105 -0.09 1.37 -14.49
C GLY A 105 0.09 2.82 -14.08
N HIS A 106 -1.02 3.47 -13.76
CA HIS A 106 -1.02 4.86 -13.28
C HIS A 106 -0.37 5.03 -11.90
N GLN A 107 -0.26 3.93 -11.14
CA GLN A 107 0.36 3.86 -9.82
C GLN A 107 1.84 3.43 -9.86
N ALA A 108 2.49 3.50 -11.01
CA ALA A 108 3.92 3.16 -11.18
C ALA A 108 4.84 3.86 -10.16
N LYS A 109 4.49 5.07 -9.75
CA LYS A 109 5.19 5.84 -8.74
C LYS A 109 5.16 5.15 -7.36
N GLU A 110 4.02 4.55 -6.98
CA GLU A 110 3.89 3.83 -5.73
C GLU A 110 4.73 2.54 -5.73
N VAL A 111 4.79 1.84 -6.87
CA VAL A 111 5.68 0.67 -7.04
C VAL A 111 7.14 1.08 -6.83
N LYS A 112 7.58 2.18 -7.44
CA LYS A 112 8.94 2.70 -7.26
C LYS A 112 9.24 3.09 -5.82
N ARG A 113 8.29 3.73 -5.13
CA ARG A 113 8.43 4.08 -3.71
C ARG A 113 8.59 2.86 -2.83
N LEU A 114 7.76 1.82 -3.05
CA LEU A 114 7.84 0.56 -2.32
C LEU A 114 9.21 -0.12 -2.53
N VAL A 115 9.64 -0.26 -3.78
CA VAL A 115 10.94 -0.85 -4.12
C VAL A 115 12.10 -0.09 -3.46
N HIS A 116 12.08 1.23 -3.56
CA HIS A 116 13.12 2.07 -2.95
C HIS A 116 13.20 1.88 -1.43
N TRP A 117 12.06 1.92 -0.76
CA TRP A 117 12.00 1.72 0.68
C TRP A 117 12.48 0.34 1.12
N LEU A 118 12.11 -0.72 0.39
CA LEU A 118 12.58 -2.09 0.68
C LEU A 118 14.11 -2.20 0.54
N LYS A 119 14.72 -1.46 -0.38
CA LYS A 119 16.18 -1.38 -0.48
C LYS A 119 16.81 -0.67 0.73
N GLU A 120 16.16 0.38 1.23
CA GLU A 120 16.64 1.13 2.40
C GLU A 120 16.59 0.32 3.69
N ILE A 121 15.58 -0.52 3.90
CA ILE A 121 15.46 -1.39 5.08
C ILE A 121 16.31 -2.66 5.03
N GLY A 122 16.97 -2.94 3.89
CA GLY A 122 17.95 -4.02 3.80
C GLY A 122 17.52 -5.27 3.02
N LYS A 123 16.74 -5.14 1.96
CA LYS A 123 16.36 -6.24 1.03
C LYS A 123 15.88 -7.52 1.75
N PRO A 124 14.58 -7.72 1.89
CA PRO A 124 14.05 -8.91 2.52
C PRO A 124 14.35 -10.18 1.68
N ASP A 125 14.62 -11.29 2.32
CA ASP A 125 14.80 -12.60 1.67
C ASP A 125 13.50 -13.12 1.05
N LEU A 126 12.36 -12.75 1.65
CA LEU A 126 11.03 -13.18 1.21
C LEU A 126 10.02 -12.02 1.34
N ILE A 127 9.21 -11.86 0.31
CA ILE A 127 8.06 -10.95 0.33
C ILE A 127 6.78 -11.76 0.17
N CYS A 128 5.90 -11.70 1.17
CA CYS A 128 4.58 -12.31 1.13
C CYS A 128 3.52 -11.25 0.79
N LEU A 129 2.91 -11.34 -0.39
CA LEU A 129 1.80 -10.46 -0.78
C LEU A 129 0.48 -11.12 -0.40
N THR A 130 -0.30 -10.46 0.42
CA THR A 130 -1.58 -10.96 0.91
C THR A 130 -2.76 -10.58 0.03
N ASN A 131 -2.53 -9.69 -0.94
CA ASN A 131 -3.53 -9.24 -1.90
C ASN A 131 -2.95 -9.23 -3.33
N LEU A 132 -3.61 -9.96 -4.24
CA LEU A 132 -3.20 -10.05 -5.65
C LEU A 132 -3.27 -8.70 -6.39
N LEU A 133 -4.03 -7.74 -5.89
CA LEU A 133 -4.15 -6.41 -6.49
C LEU A 133 -2.79 -5.70 -6.62
N VAL A 134 -1.85 -5.96 -5.71
CA VAL A 134 -0.47 -5.44 -5.76
C VAL A 134 0.50 -6.39 -6.46
N GLY A 135 0.02 -7.50 -7.00
CA GLY A 135 0.83 -8.48 -7.73
C GLY A 135 1.58 -7.89 -8.93
N GLY A 136 1.08 -6.80 -9.51
CA GLY A 136 1.78 -6.05 -10.55
C GLY A 136 3.12 -5.46 -10.14
N SER A 137 3.41 -5.37 -8.84
CA SER A 137 4.72 -4.94 -8.32
C SER A 137 5.79 -6.04 -8.36
N ILE A 138 5.40 -7.32 -8.50
CA ILE A 138 6.32 -8.47 -8.45
C ILE A 138 7.49 -8.36 -9.44
N PRO A 139 7.29 -7.98 -10.72
CA PRO A 139 8.42 -7.86 -11.64
C PRO A 139 9.46 -6.82 -11.18
N ALA A 140 9.00 -5.68 -10.65
CA ALA A 140 9.87 -4.66 -10.12
C ALA A 140 10.63 -5.14 -8.88
N LEU A 141 9.93 -5.79 -7.94
CA LEU A 141 10.52 -6.35 -6.72
C LEU A 141 11.57 -7.42 -7.00
N LYS A 142 11.37 -8.25 -8.03
CA LYS A 142 12.31 -9.31 -8.40
C LYS A 142 13.58 -8.82 -9.12
N ARG A 143 13.52 -7.65 -9.77
CA ARG A 143 14.68 -7.10 -10.49
C ARG A 143 15.72 -6.45 -9.57
N GLU A 144 15.31 -6.06 -8.37
CA GLU A 144 16.10 -5.23 -7.46
C GLU A 144 16.58 -6.01 -6.23
#